data_04657ef61e10d3f5b19663cfc6db61fb
#
_entry.id   04657ef61e10d3f5b19663cfc6db61fb
#
_cell.length_a   1.000
_cell.length_b   1.000
_cell.length_c   1.000
_cell.angle_alpha   90.00
_cell.angle_beta   90.00
_cell.angle_gamma   90.00
#
_symmetry.space_group_name_H-M   'P 1'
#
loop_
_entity.id
_entity.type
_entity.pdbx_description
1 polymer ?
#
loop_
_entity_poly.entity_id
_entity_poly.type
_entity_poly.pdbx_seq_one_letter_code
_entity_poly.pdbx_strand_id
1 'polypeptide(L)'
;MNTSPASTGLRGLIATAMFGALASSFSAVCAADPSLNVKFADLNISKPSGALVLYDRIRAAAQDVCAYYWFKTDADEALCVHAAIANAVTKVNQPALSAVYNAKYKTLVPSTLVSQSR
;
A
#
# COMPACT_ATOMS: atom_id res chain seq x y z
N MET A 1 -10.70 56.19 -25.52
CA MET A 1 -10.08 57.39 -25.04
C MET A 1 -9.20 57.10 -23.88
N ASN A 2 -8.02 57.11 -24.21
CA ASN A 2 -7.09 56.68 -23.39
C ASN A 2 -5.94 57.46 -23.34
N THR A 3 -5.62 57.98 -22.25
CA THR A 3 -4.43 58.69 -21.94
C THR A 3 -3.65 57.88 -20.94
N SER A 4 -2.61 57.36 -21.45
CA SER A 4 -1.54 56.92 -20.60
C SER A 4 -0.78 58.11 -20.11
N PRO A 5 -0.57 58.31 -18.89
CA PRO A 5 0.51 59.12 -18.44
C PRO A 5 1.74 58.30 -18.27
N ALA A 6 2.69 58.58 -19.06
CA ALA A 6 4.06 58.24 -18.79
C ALA A 6 4.45 58.82 -17.44
N SER A 7 4.70 57.98 -16.51
CA SER A 7 5.32 58.39 -15.27
C SER A 7 6.77 58.02 -15.29
N THR A 8 7.50 58.97 -15.65
CA THR A 8 8.95 59.04 -15.54
C THR A 8 9.37 58.96 -14.07
N GLY A 9 10.30 58.11 -13.83
CA GLY A 9 11.21 58.36 -12.73
C GLY A 9 10.80 57.80 -11.40
N LEU A 10 11.36 56.70 -11.10
CA LEU A 10 11.96 56.65 -9.79
C LEU A 10 13.12 55.66 -9.81
N ARG A 11 14.26 56.22 -9.69
CA ARG A 11 15.44 55.54 -9.24
C ARG A 11 15.15 54.97 -7.85
N GLY A 12 14.53 53.84 -7.82
CA GLY A 12 14.38 53.05 -6.62
C GLY A 12 15.43 51.98 -6.67
N LEU A 13 16.33 52.04 -5.76
CA LEU A 13 17.26 50.98 -5.43
C LEU A 13 16.49 49.68 -5.27
N ILE A 14 16.60 48.85 -6.26
CA ILE A 14 16.12 47.48 -6.16
C ILE A 14 17.13 46.73 -5.32
N ALA A 15 16.90 46.72 -4.05
CA ALA A 15 17.46 45.69 -3.23
C ALA A 15 16.86 44.38 -3.70
N THR A 16 17.52 43.70 -4.60
CA THR A 16 17.24 42.35 -4.94
C THR A 16 17.57 41.52 -3.72
N ALA A 17 16.60 41.39 -2.84
CA ALA A 17 16.59 40.35 -1.89
C ALA A 17 16.41 39.05 -2.71
N MET A 18 17.52 38.43 -3.07
CA MET A 18 17.54 37.07 -3.49
C MET A 18 17.11 36.21 -2.29
N PHE A 19 15.83 36.10 -2.10
CA PHE A 19 15.29 35.00 -1.38
C PHE A 19 15.51 33.80 -2.27
N GLY A 20 16.66 33.17 -2.11
CA GLY A 20 16.87 31.84 -2.52
C GLY A 20 15.82 31.00 -1.81
N ALA A 21 14.73 30.76 -2.48
CA ALA A 21 13.85 29.66 -2.11
C ALA A 21 14.67 28.38 -2.31
N LEU A 22 15.34 27.98 -1.27
CA LEU A 22 15.74 26.61 -1.10
C LEU A 22 14.43 25.84 -0.97
N ALA A 23 13.85 25.54 -2.10
CA ALA A 23 12.89 24.49 -2.18
C ALA A 23 13.67 23.24 -1.81
N SER A 24 13.73 22.97 -0.53
CA SER A 24 14.09 21.67 -0.02
C SER A 24 13.03 20.76 -0.57
N SER A 25 13.29 20.21 -1.73
CA SER A 25 12.57 19.05 -2.21
C SER A 25 12.86 17.96 -1.19
N PHE A 26 12.04 17.90 -0.17
CA PHE A 26 11.89 16.68 0.58
C PHE A 26 11.35 15.69 -0.42
N SER A 27 12.24 15.09 -1.18
CA SER A 27 11.95 13.80 -1.76
C SER A 27 11.67 12.93 -0.55
N ALA A 28 10.41 12.80 -0.22
CA ALA A 28 10.00 11.72 0.63
C ALA A 28 10.42 10.47 -0.14
N VAL A 29 11.61 9.98 0.17
CA VAL A 29 11.99 8.63 -0.14
C VAL A 29 11.06 7.82 0.75
N CYS A 30 9.86 7.56 0.23
CA CYS A 30 9.08 6.45 0.72
C CYS A 30 10.01 5.27 0.52
N ALA A 31 10.66 4.83 1.60
CA ALA A 31 11.28 3.52 1.61
C ALA A 31 10.17 2.60 1.11
N ALA A 32 10.33 2.09 -0.11
CA ALA A 32 9.32 1.23 -0.70
C ALA A 32 9.22 0.04 0.23
N ASP A 33 8.12 -0.07 0.94
CA ASP A 33 7.83 -1.26 1.71
C ASP A 33 7.97 -2.44 0.76
N PRO A 34 8.66 -3.51 1.15
CA PRO A 34 8.81 -4.67 0.30
C PRO A 34 7.41 -5.15 -0.09
N SER A 35 7.13 -5.08 -1.37
CA SER A 35 5.86 -5.47 -1.94
C SER A 35 6.08 -6.31 -3.18
N LEU A 36 5.28 -7.36 -3.34
CA LEU A 36 5.33 -8.22 -4.51
C LEU A 36 4.04 -8.12 -5.31
N ASN A 37 4.20 -8.05 -6.63
CA ASN A 37 3.08 -8.08 -7.54
C ASN A 37 2.64 -9.51 -7.81
N VAL A 38 1.41 -9.84 -7.41
CA VAL A 38 0.81 -11.15 -7.68
C VAL A 38 0.04 -11.09 -9.00
N LYS A 39 0.46 -11.87 -9.97
CA LYS A 39 -0.23 -11.99 -11.27
C LYS A 39 -1.45 -12.89 -11.14
N PHE A 40 -2.55 -12.47 -11.73
CA PHE A 40 -3.80 -13.25 -11.74
C PHE A 40 -4.60 -13.13 -13.06
N ALA A 41 -4.07 -12.46 -14.07
CA ALA A 41 -4.75 -12.29 -15.36
C ALA A 41 -4.98 -13.62 -16.11
N ASP A 42 -4.20 -14.64 -15.79
CA ASP A 42 -4.32 -16.00 -16.31
C ASP A 42 -5.38 -16.86 -15.61
N LEU A 43 -6.02 -16.31 -14.55
CA LEU A 43 -6.96 -17.04 -13.71
C LEU A 43 -8.38 -16.54 -13.91
N ASN A 44 -9.35 -17.45 -13.90
CA ASN A 44 -10.75 -17.10 -13.76
C ASN A 44 -11.08 -16.97 -12.25
N ILE A 45 -10.81 -15.78 -11.71
CA ILE A 45 -10.97 -15.50 -10.27
C ILE A 45 -12.43 -15.41 -9.80
N SER A 46 -13.38 -15.42 -10.73
CA SER A 46 -14.80 -15.51 -10.40
C SER A 46 -15.23 -16.95 -10.04
N LYS A 47 -14.40 -17.92 -10.40
CA LYS A 47 -14.63 -19.34 -10.06
C LYS A 47 -13.83 -19.74 -8.82
N PRO A 48 -14.38 -20.64 -7.98
CA PRO A 48 -13.69 -21.09 -6.78
C PRO A 48 -12.29 -21.65 -7.04
N SER A 49 -12.10 -22.38 -8.13
CA SER A 49 -10.80 -22.94 -8.51
C SER A 49 -9.76 -21.87 -8.82
N GLY A 50 -10.13 -20.85 -9.59
CA GLY A 50 -9.24 -19.73 -9.88
C GLY A 50 -8.95 -18.87 -8.64
N ALA A 51 -9.96 -18.64 -7.81
CA ALA A 51 -9.80 -17.96 -6.53
C ALA A 51 -8.87 -18.69 -5.57
N LEU A 52 -8.91 -20.02 -5.54
CA LEU A 52 -8.01 -20.84 -4.72
C LEU A 52 -6.55 -20.67 -5.17
N VAL A 53 -6.29 -20.78 -6.47
CA VAL A 53 -4.94 -20.57 -7.02
C VAL A 53 -4.43 -19.17 -6.73
N LEU A 54 -5.29 -18.14 -6.86
CA LEU A 54 -4.92 -16.78 -6.52
C LEU A 54 -4.60 -16.63 -5.03
N TYR A 55 -5.39 -17.25 -4.17
CA TYR A 55 -5.12 -17.24 -2.72
C TYR A 55 -3.75 -17.84 -2.40
N ASP A 56 -3.40 -18.97 -3.01
CA ASP A 56 -2.10 -19.63 -2.79
C ASP A 56 -0.94 -18.74 -3.28
N ARG A 57 -1.10 -18.05 -4.41
CA ARG A 57 -0.12 -17.07 -4.91
C ARG A 57 0.04 -15.88 -3.96
N ILE A 58 -1.08 -15.34 -3.45
CA ILE A 58 -1.06 -14.25 -2.48
C ILE A 58 -0.37 -14.68 -1.19
N ARG A 59 -0.65 -15.87 -0.71
CA ARG A 59 -0.03 -16.43 0.48
C ARG A 59 1.47 -16.58 0.33
N ALA A 60 1.94 -17.15 -0.79
CA ALA A 60 3.37 -17.27 -1.06
C ALA A 60 4.05 -15.91 -1.10
N ALA A 61 3.48 -14.93 -1.83
CA ALA A 61 4.00 -13.58 -1.89
C ALA A 61 4.03 -12.89 -0.51
N ALA A 62 3.02 -13.12 0.33
CA ALA A 62 2.98 -12.59 1.68
C ALA A 62 4.09 -13.17 2.56
N GLN A 63 4.36 -14.47 2.44
CA GLN A 63 5.46 -15.12 3.13
C GLN A 63 6.81 -14.56 2.70
N ASP A 64 7.03 -14.39 1.40
CA ASP A 64 8.27 -13.80 0.88
C ASP A 64 8.49 -12.36 1.35
N VAL A 65 7.45 -11.54 1.35
CA VAL A 65 7.52 -10.17 1.85
C VAL A 65 7.81 -10.14 3.34
N CYS A 66 7.12 -10.95 4.12
CA CYS A 66 7.28 -10.97 5.57
C CYS A 66 8.62 -11.59 6.00
N ALA A 67 9.16 -12.55 5.26
CA ALA A 67 10.49 -13.10 5.51
C ALA A 67 11.62 -12.07 5.37
N TYR A 68 11.39 -10.98 4.63
CA TYR A 68 12.35 -9.89 4.49
C TYR A 68 12.51 -9.07 5.78
N TYR A 69 11.48 -9.04 6.62
CA TYR A 69 11.53 -8.34 7.90
C TYR A 69 12.18 -9.21 8.98
N TRP A 70 12.99 -8.58 9.82
CA TRP A 70 13.56 -9.23 10.99
C TRP A 70 12.54 -9.28 12.12
N PHE A 71 11.70 -10.28 12.12
CA PHE A 71 10.76 -10.50 13.21
C PHE A 71 11.47 -11.11 14.42
N LYS A 72 11.01 -10.74 15.59
CA LYS A 72 11.56 -11.25 16.85
C LYS A 72 11.01 -12.63 17.19
N THR A 73 9.84 -12.97 16.66
CA THR A 73 9.15 -14.23 16.93
C THR A 73 8.42 -14.74 15.69
N ASP A 74 8.20 -16.05 15.63
CA ASP A 74 7.36 -16.68 14.59
C ASP A 74 5.91 -16.16 14.63
N ALA A 75 5.44 -15.74 15.81
CA ALA A 75 4.13 -15.14 15.96
C ALA A 75 4.02 -13.78 15.26
N ASP A 76 5.07 -12.97 15.32
CA ASP A 76 5.11 -11.66 14.64
C ASP A 76 5.13 -11.84 13.12
N GLU A 77 5.86 -12.83 12.63
CA GLU A 77 5.88 -13.18 11.20
C GLU A 77 4.48 -13.65 10.75
N ALA A 78 3.84 -14.51 11.52
CA ALA A 78 2.49 -14.98 11.22
C ALA A 78 1.48 -13.81 11.16
N LEU A 79 1.56 -12.84 12.06
CA LEU A 79 0.73 -11.64 12.04
C LEU A 79 0.98 -10.80 10.78
N CYS A 80 2.24 -10.64 10.37
CA CYS A 80 2.59 -9.95 9.13
C CYS A 80 1.95 -10.65 7.92
N VAL A 81 2.10 -11.96 7.79
CA VAL A 81 1.54 -12.75 6.70
C VAL A 81 0.02 -12.63 6.66
N HIS A 82 -0.64 -12.74 7.79
CA HIS A 82 -2.10 -12.57 7.88
C HIS A 82 -2.56 -11.20 7.43
N ALA A 83 -1.90 -10.14 7.88
CA ALA A 83 -2.23 -8.77 7.50
C ALA A 83 -2.02 -8.55 5.98
N ALA A 84 -0.94 -9.08 5.42
CA ALA A 84 -0.64 -8.96 4.01
C ALA A 84 -1.69 -9.67 3.14
N ILE A 85 -2.10 -10.89 3.52
CA ILE A 85 -3.15 -11.64 2.82
C ILE A 85 -4.49 -10.89 2.91
N ALA A 86 -4.89 -10.45 4.09
CA ALA A 86 -6.13 -9.72 4.28
C ALA A 86 -6.20 -8.45 3.40
N ASN A 87 -5.12 -7.68 3.36
CA ASN A 87 -5.01 -6.50 2.53
C ASN A 87 -5.12 -6.82 1.03
N ALA A 88 -4.45 -7.88 0.58
CA ALA A 88 -4.49 -8.30 -0.82
C ALA A 88 -5.90 -8.76 -1.23
N VAL A 89 -6.55 -9.58 -0.41
CA VAL A 89 -7.93 -10.05 -0.64
C VAL A 89 -8.90 -8.88 -0.73
N THR A 90 -8.76 -7.90 0.14
CA THR A 90 -9.58 -6.68 0.14
C THR A 90 -9.35 -5.85 -1.14
N LYS A 91 -8.11 -5.72 -1.58
CA LYS A 91 -7.78 -4.97 -2.80
C LYS A 91 -8.32 -5.63 -4.06
N VAL A 92 -8.26 -6.95 -4.15
CA VAL A 92 -8.80 -7.70 -5.29
C VAL A 92 -10.32 -7.63 -5.33
N ASN A 93 -10.96 -7.56 -4.17
CA ASN A 93 -12.41 -7.39 -4.01
C ASN A 93 -13.26 -8.37 -4.84
N GLN A 94 -12.90 -9.67 -4.78
CA GLN A 94 -13.63 -10.73 -5.46
C GLN A 94 -14.34 -11.64 -4.45
N PRO A 95 -15.65 -11.84 -4.57
CA PRO A 95 -16.42 -12.67 -3.62
C PRO A 95 -15.90 -14.10 -3.49
N ALA A 96 -15.51 -14.72 -4.60
CA ALA A 96 -14.96 -16.08 -4.59
C ALA A 96 -13.62 -16.14 -3.81
N LEU A 97 -12.75 -15.14 -3.95
CA LEU A 97 -11.50 -15.06 -3.22
C LEU A 97 -11.75 -14.80 -1.73
N SER A 98 -12.69 -13.93 -1.40
CA SER A 98 -13.09 -13.67 -0.02
C SER A 98 -13.65 -14.91 0.66
N ALA A 99 -14.42 -15.72 -0.06
CA ALA A 99 -14.93 -17.00 0.45
C ALA A 99 -13.79 -17.99 0.75
N VAL A 100 -12.80 -18.10 -0.14
CA VAL A 100 -11.60 -18.94 0.07
C VAL A 100 -10.82 -18.44 1.29
N TYR A 101 -10.58 -17.14 1.38
CA TYR A 101 -9.88 -16.54 2.51
C TYR A 101 -10.59 -16.84 3.83
N ASN A 102 -11.88 -16.62 3.91
CA ASN A 102 -12.66 -16.89 5.12
C ASN A 102 -12.63 -18.36 5.54
N ALA A 103 -12.71 -19.28 4.57
CA ALA A 103 -12.63 -20.71 4.83
C ALA A 103 -11.25 -21.10 5.38
N LYS A 104 -10.17 -20.57 4.80
CA LYS A 104 -8.80 -20.82 5.24
C LYS A 104 -8.50 -20.16 6.59
N TYR A 105 -8.99 -18.93 6.79
CA TYR A 105 -8.81 -18.19 8.05
C TYR A 105 -9.44 -18.93 9.22
N LYS A 106 -10.64 -19.44 9.08
CA LYS A 106 -11.34 -20.22 10.12
C LYS A 106 -10.58 -21.50 10.51
N THR A 107 -9.81 -22.07 9.59
CA THR A 107 -9.01 -23.25 9.87
C THR A 107 -7.70 -22.91 10.62
N LEU A 108 -7.20 -21.69 10.45
CA LEU A 108 -5.92 -21.26 11.04
C LEU A 108 -6.08 -20.61 12.42
N VAL A 109 -7.26 -20.02 12.69
CA VAL A 109 -7.54 -19.36 13.97
C VAL A 109 -8.38 -20.29 14.83
N PRO A 110 -7.85 -20.81 15.95
CA PRO A 110 -8.63 -21.58 16.89
C PRO A 110 -9.86 -20.78 17.34
N SER A 111 -11.00 -21.43 17.41
CA SER A 111 -12.29 -20.82 17.75
C SER A 111 -12.30 -20.01 19.05
N THR A 112 -11.34 -20.24 19.91
CA THR A 112 -11.16 -19.52 21.19
C THR A 112 -10.80 -18.05 21.02
N LEU A 113 -10.14 -17.66 19.91
CA LEU A 113 -9.77 -16.26 19.70
C LEU A 113 -10.90 -15.44 19.04
N VAL A 114 -11.82 -16.09 18.34
CA VAL A 114 -12.95 -15.42 17.69
C VAL A 114 -14.00 -14.95 18.70
N SER A 115 -14.08 -15.62 19.86
CA SER A 115 -15.02 -15.27 20.92
C SER A 115 -14.65 -14.01 21.70
N GLN A 116 -13.39 -13.54 21.60
CA GLN A 116 -12.91 -12.39 22.37
C GLN A 116 -13.03 -11.05 21.64
N SER A 117 -13.41 -11.04 20.38
CA SER A 117 -13.56 -9.81 19.59
C SER A 117 -15.01 -9.36 19.42
N ARG A 118 -15.86 -9.73 20.32
CA ARG A 118 -17.23 -9.19 20.43
C ARG A 118 -17.36 -8.22 21.57
#